data_2a778b1f711ecc7b2feff3aab0cc7064
#
_entry.id   2a778b1f711ecc7b2feff3aab0cc7064
#
_cell.length_a   1.000
_cell.length_b   1.000
_cell.length_c   1.000
_cell.angle_alpha   90.00
_cell.angle_beta   90.00
_cell.angle_gamma   90.00
#
_symmetry.space_group_name_H-M   'P 1'
#
loop_
_entity.id
_entity.type
_entity.pdbx_description
1 polymer ?
#
loop_
_entity_poly.entity_id
_entity_poly.type
_entity_poly.pdbx_seq_one_letter_code
_entity_poly.pdbx_strand_id
1 'polypeptide(L)'
;MANGRNTLQIKRTRNEILVALKVLYPAALQAGPLLRSLLALFPTLEFDHLKRDLHYLMEKRYVERVVAESENDNGLTPWRRRWFRLTTTGVEVADRCIQDPALEE
;
A
#
# COMPACT_ATOMS: atom_id res chain seq x y z
N MET A 1 -11.73 -20.27 -3.38
CA MET A 1 -11.47 -19.78 -3.32
C MET A 1 -11.20 -18.83 -3.01
N ALA A 2 -11.07 -18.88 -2.88
CA ALA A 2 -10.79 -17.96 -2.75
C ALA A 2 -10.38 -17.03 -1.97
N ASN A 3 -9.89 -16.25 -2.27
CA ASN A 3 -9.44 -15.19 -1.47
C ASN A 3 -10.48 -14.20 -1.14
N GLY A 4 -11.66 -14.41 -1.55
CA GLY A 4 -12.82 -13.75 -1.04
C GLY A 4 -12.97 -12.25 -1.20
N ARG A 5 -12.02 -11.53 -1.78
CA ARG A 5 -12.18 -10.08 -1.95
C ARG A 5 -12.94 -9.80 -3.25
N ASN A 6 -13.99 -8.98 -3.17
CA ASN A 6 -14.65 -8.48 -4.35
C ASN A 6 -14.00 -7.17 -4.81
N THR A 7 -14.45 -6.66 -5.95
CA THR A 7 -13.87 -5.45 -6.53
C THR A 7 -13.94 -4.25 -5.60
N LEU A 8 -15.06 -4.09 -4.90
CA LEU A 8 -15.23 -2.97 -3.99
C LEU A 8 -14.26 -3.03 -2.82
N GLN A 9 -14.06 -4.24 -2.26
CA GLN A 9 -13.11 -4.41 -1.17
C GLN A 9 -11.69 -4.11 -1.61
N ILE A 10 -11.34 -4.53 -2.83
CA ILE A 10 -10.01 -4.24 -3.36
C ILE A 10 -9.81 -2.73 -3.49
N LYS A 11 -10.78 -2.01 -4.04
CA LYS A 11 -10.68 -0.56 -4.19
C LYS A 11 -10.57 0.13 -2.84
N ARG A 12 -11.37 -0.29 -1.88
CA ARG A 12 -11.32 0.29 -0.53
C ARG A 12 -9.99 0.06 0.13
N THR A 13 -9.45 -1.16 0.00
CA THR A 13 -8.14 -1.47 0.59
C THR A 13 -7.07 -0.60 -0.02
N ARG A 14 -7.06 -0.44 -1.34
CA ARG A 14 -6.07 0.40 -2.01
C ARG A 14 -6.16 1.85 -1.56
N ASN A 15 -7.38 2.37 -1.42
CA ASN A 15 -7.58 3.72 -0.91
C ASN A 15 -7.05 3.87 0.51
N GLU A 16 -7.31 2.89 1.37
CA GLU A 16 -6.86 2.97 2.76
C GLU A 16 -5.34 2.85 2.88
N ILE A 17 -4.70 2.11 1.97
CA ILE A 17 -3.24 2.09 1.91
C ILE A 17 -2.72 3.50 1.63
N LEU A 18 -3.30 4.18 0.65
CA LEU A 18 -2.88 5.54 0.30
C LEU A 18 -3.11 6.51 1.47
N VAL A 19 -4.25 6.40 2.13
CA VAL A 19 -4.56 7.24 3.29
C VAL A 19 -3.56 7.01 4.41
N ALA A 20 -3.27 5.75 4.72
CA ALA A 20 -2.33 5.41 5.79
C ALA A 20 -0.94 5.97 5.50
N LEU A 21 -0.47 5.81 4.27
CA LEU A 21 0.84 6.29 3.88
C LEU A 21 0.89 7.82 3.80
N LYS A 22 -0.24 8.46 3.48
CA LYS A 22 -0.29 9.93 3.42
C LYS A 22 -0.10 10.55 4.80
N VAL A 23 -0.62 9.91 5.84
CA VAL A 23 -0.45 10.41 7.21
C VAL A 23 1.02 10.59 7.55
N LEU A 24 1.87 9.71 7.03
CA LEU A 24 3.31 9.72 7.33
C LEU A 24 4.14 10.43 6.27
N TYR A 25 3.55 10.75 5.12
CA TYR A 25 4.29 11.35 4.02
C TYR A 25 5.09 12.58 4.49
N PRO A 26 6.35 12.74 4.09
CA PRO A 26 7.11 11.92 3.14
C PRO A 26 7.85 10.73 3.78
N ALA A 27 7.60 10.42 5.04
CA ALA A 27 8.21 9.29 5.69
C ALA A 27 7.60 7.99 5.19
N ALA A 28 8.34 6.90 5.38
CA ALA A 28 7.92 5.57 4.94
C ALA A 28 7.37 4.75 6.09
N LEU A 29 6.64 3.70 5.75
CA LEU A 29 6.08 2.75 6.71
C LEU A 29 6.38 1.34 6.22
N GLN A 30 6.72 0.43 7.13
CA GLN A 30 6.94 -0.96 6.78
C GLN A 30 5.63 -1.68 6.50
N ALA A 31 5.70 -2.71 5.64
CA ALA A 31 4.53 -3.46 5.25
C ALA A 31 3.84 -4.17 6.42
N GLY A 32 4.61 -4.70 7.36
CA GLY A 32 4.02 -5.37 8.54
C GLY A 32 3.14 -4.44 9.36
N PRO A 33 3.65 -3.30 9.83
CA PRO A 33 2.83 -2.31 10.52
C PRO A 33 1.66 -1.79 9.69
N LEU A 34 1.87 -1.63 8.37
CA LEU A 34 0.78 -1.21 7.49
C LEU A 34 -0.35 -2.23 7.50
N LEU A 35 -0.03 -3.52 7.41
CA LEU A 35 -1.04 -4.56 7.48
C LEU A 35 -1.81 -4.49 8.80
N ARG A 36 -1.10 -4.32 9.91
CA ARG A 36 -1.75 -4.25 11.23
C ARG A 36 -2.74 -3.09 11.30
N SER A 37 -2.39 -1.95 10.73
CA SER A 37 -3.30 -0.82 10.76
C SER A 37 -4.53 -1.05 9.87
N LEU A 38 -4.36 -1.79 8.76
CA LEU A 38 -5.47 -2.08 7.86
C LEU A 38 -6.40 -3.15 8.43
N LEU A 39 -5.90 -4.03 9.29
CA LEU A 39 -6.74 -5.08 9.87
C LEU A 39 -7.84 -4.53 10.76
N ALA A 40 -7.70 -3.32 11.27
CA ALA A 40 -8.76 -2.67 12.02
C ALA A 40 -9.99 -2.41 11.14
N LEU A 41 -9.77 -2.16 9.86
CA LEU A 41 -10.85 -1.87 8.89
C LEU A 41 -11.24 -3.12 8.08
N PHE A 42 -10.28 -3.99 7.84
CA PHE A 42 -10.47 -5.17 7.00
C PHE A 42 -9.97 -6.40 7.73
N PRO A 43 -10.74 -6.93 8.68
CA PRO A 43 -10.25 -8.01 9.56
C PRO A 43 -9.84 -9.29 8.84
N THR A 44 -10.35 -9.52 7.62
CA THR A 44 -10.01 -10.72 6.86
C THR A 44 -8.90 -10.48 5.83
N LEU A 45 -8.30 -9.31 5.84
CA LEU A 45 -7.23 -8.99 4.90
C LEU A 45 -6.01 -9.85 5.19
N GLU A 46 -5.48 -10.48 4.14
CA GLU A 46 -4.28 -11.30 4.25
C GLU A 46 -3.09 -10.57 3.69
N PHE A 47 -1.90 -10.99 4.12
CA PHE A 47 -0.67 -10.33 3.67
C PHE A 47 -0.51 -10.42 2.15
N ASP A 48 -0.92 -11.53 1.55
CA ASP A 48 -0.86 -11.68 0.09
C ASP A 48 -1.74 -10.64 -0.62
N HIS A 49 -2.88 -10.27 -0.03
CA HIS A 49 -3.71 -9.20 -0.57
C HIS A 49 -2.97 -7.87 -0.53
N LEU A 50 -2.31 -7.59 0.58
CA LEU A 50 -1.55 -6.35 0.74
C LEU A 50 -0.41 -6.30 -0.29
N LYS A 51 0.30 -7.41 -0.49
CA LYS A 51 1.39 -7.47 -1.47
C LYS A 51 0.88 -7.14 -2.86
N ARG A 52 -0.25 -7.73 -3.26
CA ARG A 52 -0.83 -7.46 -4.57
C ARG A 52 -1.20 -5.99 -4.73
N ASP A 53 -1.82 -5.42 -3.69
CA ASP A 53 -2.23 -4.02 -3.77
C ASP A 53 -1.03 -3.09 -3.80
N LEU A 54 0.02 -3.40 -3.02
CA LEU A 54 1.25 -2.61 -3.07
C LEU A 54 1.92 -2.70 -4.44
N HIS A 55 1.96 -3.90 -5.04
CA HIS A 55 2.48 -4.05 -6.39
C HIS A 55 1.70 -3.19 -7.38
N TYR A 56 0.37 -3.24 -7.30
CA TYR A 56 -0.47 -2.44 -8.19
C TYR A 56 -0.15 -0.94 -8.03
N LEU A 57 -0.09 -0.48 -6.77
CA LEU A 57 0.15 0.94 -6.50
C LEU A 57 1.55 1.37 -6.91
N MET A 58 2.53 0.47 -6.80
CA MET A 58 3.88 0.77 -7.29
C MET A 58 3.93 0.86 -8.81
N GLU A 59 3.20 -0.02 -9.51
CA GLU A 59 3.14 0.04 -10.96
C GLU A 59 2.46 1.32 -11.45
N LYS A 60 1.49 1.80 -10.70
CA LYS A 60 0.85 3.08 -10.99
C LYS A 60 1.72 4.27 -10.57
N ARG A 61 2.82 4.02 -9.88
CA ARG A 61 3.76 5.03 -9.38
C ARG A 61 3.16 5.94 -8.32
N TYR A 62 2.17 5.43 -7.59
CA TYR A 62 1.61 6.12 -6.43
C TYR A 62 2.38 5.83 -5.15
N VAL A 63 3.03 4.69 -5.11
CA VAL A 63 3.80 4.20 -3.96
C VAL A 63 5.16 3.77 -4.47
N GLU A 64 6.20 4.02 -3.66
CA GLU A 64 7.53 3.53 -3.98
C GLU A 64 8.13 2.82 -2.78
N ARG A 65 8.98 1.84 -3.06
CA ARG A 65 9.74 1.18 -2.02
C ARG A 65 10.94 2.03 -1.66
N VAL A 66 11.20 2.15 -0.35
CA VAL A 66 12.37 2.86 0.15
C VAL A 66 13.31 1.81 0.73
N VAL A 67 14.58 1.83 0.30
CA VAL A 67 15.59 0.92 0.83
C VAL A 67 16.34 1.66 1.92
N ALA A 68 16.26 1.15 3.16
CA ALA A 68 16.96 1.76 4.28
C ALA A 68 18.46 1.50 4.15
N GLU A 69 19.27 2.41 4.71
CA GLU A 69 20.73 2.25 4.64
C GLU A 69 21.19 0.94 5.26
N SER A 70 20.47 0.45 6.26
CA SER A 70 20.81 -0.80 6.92
C SER A 70 20.42 -2.03 6.10
N GLU A 71 19.68 -1.85 5.01
CA GLU A 71 19.28 -2.97 4.17
C GLU A 71 20.35 -3.29 3.14
N ASN A 72 20.55 -4.59 2.95
CA ASN A 72 21.33 -5.06 1.83
C ASN A 72 20.32 -5.40 0.72
N ASP A 73 20.20 -4.51 -0.26
CA ASP A 73 19.16 -4.64 -1.27
C ASP A 73 19.54 -5.63 -2.35
N ASN A 74 19.64 -6.88 -1.97
CA ASN A 74 19.86 -7.98 -2.92
C ASN A 74 18.60 -8.86 -3.02
N GLY A 75 17.45 -8.31 -2.65
CA GLY A 75 16.19 -9.02 -2.75
C GLY A 75 15.88 -9.94 -1.58
N LEU A 76 16.72 -9.95 -0.55
CA LEU A 76 16.55 -10.85 0.59
C LEU A 76 15.75 -10.25 1.74
N THR A 77 15.46 -8.95 1.71
CA THR A 77 14.69 -8.32 2.78
C THR A 77 13.26 -8.86 2.73
N PRO A 78 12.76 -9.46 3.83
CA PRO A 78 11.39 -9.96 3.87
C PRO A 78 10.40 -8.83 3.61
N TRP A 79 9.33 -9.15 2.91
CA TRP A 79 8.31 -8.16 2.55
C TRP A 79 7.79 -7.39 3.76
N ARG A 80 7.58 -8.06 4.88
CA ARG A 80 7.06 -7.39 6.07
C ARG A 80 7.95 -6.27 6.58
N ARG A 81 9.23 -6.32 6.29
CA ARG A 81 10.21 -5.33 6.71
C ARG A 81 10.51 -4.29 5.66
N ARG A 82 9.98 -4.44 4.45
CA ARG A 82 10.21 -3.46 3.38
C ARG A 82 9.46 -2.19 3.67
N TRP A 83 10.10 -1.06 3.37
CA TRP A 83 9.56 0.27 3.62
C TRP A 83 8.90 0.79 2.36
N PHE A 84 7.75 1.43 2.53
CA PHE A 84 7.00 2.02 1.43
C PHE A 84 6.55 3.42 1.79
N ARG A 85 6.51 4.31 0.80
CA ARG A 85 6.00 5.65 1.00
C ARG A 85 5.23 6.10 -0.23
N LEU A 86 4.40 7.14 -0.08
CA LEU A 86 3.77 7.75 -1.24
C LEU A 86 4.80 8.49 -2.07
N THR A 87 4.55 8.52 -3.39
CA THR A 87 5.20 9.48 -4.28
C THR A 87 4.39 10.76 -4.28
N THR A 88 4.89 11.80 -4.94
CA THR A 88 4.11 13.02 -5.12
C THR A 88 2.79 12.74 -5.82
N THR A 89 2.83 11.91 -6.87
CA THR A 89 1.60 11.50 -7.56
C THR A 89 0.66 10.76 -6.63
N GLY A 90 1.21 9.91 -5.76
CA GLY A 90 0.39 9.20 -4.77
C GLY A 90 -0.33 10.13 -3.81
N VAL A 91 0.33 11.20 -3.39
CA VAL A 91 -0.30 12.20 -2.53
C VAL A 91 -1.47 12.87 -3.26
N GLU A 92 -1.27 13.22 -4.53
CA GLU A 92 -2.32 13.86 -5.32
C GLU A 92 -3.54 12.95 -5.48
N VAL A 93 -3.29 11.65 -5.71
CA VAL A 93 -4.38 10.68 -5.81
C VAL A 93 -5.08 10.51 -4.48
N ALA A 94 -4.32 10.44 -3.39
CA ALA A 94 -4.90 10.32 -2.05
C ALA A 94 -5.77 11.53 -1.72
N ASP A 95 -5.40 12.70 -2.23
CA ASP A 95 -6.19 13.92 -2.06
C ASP A 95 -7.31 14.03 -3.10
N ARG A 96 -7.46 13.03 -3.96
CA ARG A 96 -8.46 12.97 -5.02
C ARG A 96 -8.32 14.06 -6.07
N CYS A 97 -7.09 14.54 -6.25
CA CYS A 97 -6.77 15.51 -7.30
C CYS A 97 -6.68 14.83 -8.66
N ILE A 98 -6.31 13.54 -8.67
CA ILE A 98 -6.26 12.72 -9.89
C ILE A 98 -7.24 11.59 -9.70
N GLN A 99 -8.13 11.40 -10.70
CA GLN A 99 -9.10 10.31 -10.64
C GLN A 99 -8.49 9.05 -11.21
N ASP A 100 -8.72 7.94 -10.55
CA ASP A 100 -8.28 6.62 -10.99
C ASP A 100 -9.46 5.67 -10.81
N PRO A 101 -10.02 5.13 -11.90
CA PRO A 101 -11.18 4.24 -11.80
C PRO A 101 -10.94 3.01 -10.92
N ALA A 102 -9.69 2.56 -10.81
CA ALA A 102 -9.37 1.40 -9.98
C ALA A 102 -9.45 1.71 -8.48
N LEU A 103 -9.56 2.98 -8.09
CA LEU A 103 -9.65 3.42 -6.70
C LEU A 103 -11.00 4.03 -6.36
N GLU A 104 -11.82 4.32 -7.34
CA GLU A 104 -13.14 4.89 -7.12
C GLU A 104 -14.13 3.81 -6.69
N GLU A 105 -14.97 4.14 -5.74
CA GLU A 105 -16.00 3.23 -5.24
C GLU A 105 -17.28 3.29 -6.08
#